data_f206a06c98262f8f33aa86fcdc040adf
#
_entry.id   f206a06c98262f8f33aa86fcdc040adf
#
_cell.length_a   1.000
_cell.length_b   1.000
_cell.length_c   1.000
_cell.angle_alpha   90.00
_cell.angle_beta   90.00
_cell.angle_gamma   90.00
#
_symmetry.space_group_name_H-M   'P 1'
#
loop_
_entity.id
_entity.type
_entity.pdbx_description
1 polymer ?
#
loop_
_entity_poly.entity_id
_entity_poly.type
_entity_poly.pdbx_seq_one_letter_code
_entity_poly.pdbx_strand_id
1 'polypeptide(L)'
;LEFRRVLFRSTHIEMNEEVSAFAKANLATLEVSNVTCITANAIEFLSNSDVFYDMMYVDPGRRTDAKGKVFMLRDCLPNVAENIDLLLSKCTTLWIKTAPLLDITAGLKELKNVSEIHIVAIKNEVKELLWRVEQEECQNLEIYTVNSHGDTSDQVSFTLQELYESKATYEYPKTYLYEPNASLLKSGGFNWISKQYKIDKLHTHTQLYTSDTPISFPGRSFKIDNILPYNKQLKKVLSIDKAHITTRNFKESVITLRNKFKIKDGGEIYLFFTTLLDEKKVVLVCHKI
;
A
#
# COMPACT_ATOMS: atom_id res chain seq x y z
N LEU A 1 -20.15 11.10 -15.13
CA LEU A 1 -20.31 9.66 -14.82
C LEU A 1 -21.79 9.45 -14.51
N GLU A 2 -22.56 9.04 -15.52
CA GLU A 2 -23.86 8.45 -15.28
C GLU A 2 -23.61 7.16 -14.50
N PHE A 3 -23.85 7.19 -13.20
CA PHE A 3 -24.16 5.98 -12.48
C PHE A 3 -25.42 5.40 -13.12
N ARG A 4 -25.25 4.48 -14.06
CA ARG A 4 -26.34 3.62 -14.46
C ARG A 4 -26.90 3.09 -13.15
N ARG A 5 -28.20 3.31 -12.93
CA ARG A 5 -28.97 2.71 -11.83
C ARG A 5 -28.81 1.19 -11.98
N VAL A 6 -27.75 0.67 -11.37
CA VAL A 6 -27.46 -0.76 -11.41
C VAL A 6 -28.51 -1.41 -10.53
N LEU A 7 -29.05 -2.50 -10.99
CA LEU A 7 -30.07 -3.32 -10.35
C LEU A 7 -29.59 -4.02 -9.07
N PHE A 8 -28.61 -3.46 -8.36
CA PHE A 8 -28.15 -4.00 -7.08
C PHE A 8 -29.15 -3.64 -5.99
N ARG A 9 -29.58 -4.66 -5.26
CA ARG A 9 -30.23 -4.49 -3.96
C ARG A 9 -29.14 -4.65 -2.90
N SER A 10 -29.03 -3.70 -2.02
CA SER A 10 -28.01 -3.71 -0.96
C SER A 10 -28.68 -3.68 0.41
N THR A 11 -28.09 -4.37 1.37
CA THR A 11 -28.40 -4.27 2.78
C THR A 11 -27.22 -3.61 3.49
N HIS A 12 -27.44 -2.46 4.08
CA HIS A 12 -26.46 -1.75 4.91
C HIS A 12 -26.76 -2.03 6.38
N ILE A 13 -25.81 -2.58 7.10
CA ILE A 13 -25.96 -2.93 8.52
C ILE A 13 -24.95 -2.11 9.32
N GLU A 14 -25.45 -1.35 10.28
CA GLU A 14 -24.66 -0.52 11.19
C GLU A 14 -25.20 -0.66 12.61
N MET A 15 -24.32 -0.96 13.57
CA MET A 15 -24.72 -1.17 14.96
C MET A 15 -24.92 0.13 15.74
N ASN A 16 -24.24 1.20 15.35
CA ASN A 16 -24.39 2.51 15.97
C ASN A 16 -25.64 3.20 15.42
N GLU A 17 -26.62 3.49 16.30
CA GLU A 17 -27.91 4.08 15.93
C GLU A 17 -27.76 5.44 15.26
N GLU A 18 -26.84 6.30 15.74
CA GLU A 18 -26.61 7.64 15.21
C GLU A 18 -26.00 7.57 13.80
N VAL A 19 -24.98 6.72 13.61
CA VAL A 19 -24.34 6.49 12.31
C VAL A 19 -25.34 5.89 11.31
N SER A 20 -26.16 4.93 11.75
CA SER A 20 -27.23 4.33 10.95
C SER A 20 -28.27 5.37 10.52
N ALA A 21 -28.63 6.29 11.40
CA ALA A 21 -29.56 7.38 11.09
C ALA A 21 -28.97 8.34 10.04
N PHE A 22 -27.70 8.71 10.16
CA PHE A 22 -27.00 9.52 9.14
C PHE A 22 -26.94 8.80 7.79
N ALA A 23 -26.62 7.50 7.76
CA ALA A 23 -26.61 6.73 6.53
C ALA A 23 -27.99 6.76 5.84
N LYS A 24 -29.09 6.53 6.58
CA LYS A 24 -30.46 6.61 6.06
C LYS A 24 -30.80 8.00 5.49
N ALA A 25 -30.45 9.05 6.21
CA ALA A 25 -30.70 10.41 5.78
C ALA A 25 -29.91 10.76 4.48
N ASN A 26 -28.63 10.35 4.41
CA ASN A 26 -27.80 10.56 3.23
C ASN A 26 -28.33 9.83 1.99
N LEU A 27 -28.72 8.56 2.15
CA LEU A 27 -29.30 7.75 1.07
C LEU A 27 -30.63 8.36 0.57
N ALA A 28 -31.47 8.85 1.48
CA ALA A 28 -32.70 9.55 1.12
C ALA A 28 -32.42 10.85 0.34
N THR A 29 -31.43 11.65 0.76
CA THR A 29 -31.02 12.88 0.08
C THR A 29 -30.46 12.61 -1.31
N LEU A 30 -29.76 11.47 -1.50
CA LEU A 30 -29.21 11.03 -2.79
C LEU A 30 -30.25 10.27 -3.65
N GLU A 31 -31.51 10.19 -3.20
CA GLU A 31 -32.59 9.46 -3.88
C GLU A 31 -32.27 7.99 -4.18
N VAL A 32 -31.46 7.34 -3.31
CA VAL A 32 -31.09 5.92 -3.42
C VAL A 32 -32.16 5.07 -2.77
N SER A 33 -32.94 4.35 -3.57
CA SER A 33 -34.09 3.55 -3.10
C SER A 33 -33.85 2.04 -3.01
N ASN A 34 -32.70 1.57 -3.49
CA ASN A 34 -32.34 0.14 -3.59
C ASN A 34 -31.45 -0.34 -2.44
N VAL A 35 -31.31 0.45 -1.35
CA VAL A 35 -30.55 0.11 -0.15
C VAL A 35 -31.50 0.00 1.05
N THR A 36 -31.49 -1.14 1.71
CA THR A 36 -32.18 -1.35 2.98
C THR A 36 -31.20 -1.10 4.14
N CYS A 37 -31.49 -0.13 5.00
CA CYS A 37 -30.66 0.17 6.16
C CYS A 37 -31.21 -0.52 7.42
N ILE A 38 -30.39 -1.33 8.07
CA ILE A 38 -30.72 -2.05 9.31
C ILE A 38 -29.76 -1.57 10.41
N THR A 39 -30.34 -1.22 11.56
CA THR A 39 -29.57 -0.89 12.77
C THR A 39 -29.46 -2.15 13.61
N ALA A 40 -28.32 -2.85 13.53
CA ALA A 40 -28.10 -4.11 14.22
C ALA A 40 -26.62 -4.46 14.29
N ASN A 41 -26.25 -5.41 15.16
CA ASN A 41 -24.98 -6.09 15.09
C ASN A 41 -24.96 -7.00 13.85
N ALA A 42 -24.01 -6.79 12.95
CA ALA A 42 -23.93 -7.51 11.67
C ALA A 42 -23.77 -9.03 11.85
N ILE A 43 -22.96 -9.46 12.82
CA ILE A 43 -22.72 -10.90 13.08
C ILE A 43 -23.98 -11.58 13.60
N GLU A 44 -24.69 -10.95 14.55
CA GLU A 44 -25.96 -11.45 15.08
C GLU A 44 -27.04 -11.49 14.02
N PHE A 45 -27.12 -10.44 13.19
CA PHE A 45 -28.07 -10.40 12.07
C PHE A 45 -27.81 -11.55 11.08
N LEU A 46 -26.56 -11.77 10.67
CA LEU A 46 -26.19 -12.82 9.73
C LEU A 46 -26.42 -14.23 10.32
N SER A 47 -26.16 -14.42 11.60
CA SER A 47 -26.40 -15.70 12.28
C SER A 47 -27.89 -16.09 12.30
N ASN A 48 -28.78 -15.10 12.37
CA ASN A 48 -30.24 -15.30 12.43
C ASN A 48 -30.94 -15.11 11.07
N SER A 49 -30.19 -14.88 9.99
CA SER A 49 -30.73 -14.62 8.65
C SER A 49 -30.47 -15.80 7.72
N ASP A 50 -31.46 -16.16 6.92
CA ASP A 50 -31.32 -17.14 5.82
C ASP A 50 -30.93 -16.47 4.50
N VAL A 51 -30.70 -15.17 4.49
CA VAL A 51 -30.33 -14.44 3.26
C VAL A 51 -28.92 -14.79 2.84
N PHE A 52 -28.74 -15.07 1.55
CA PHE A 52 -27.47 -15.27 0.90
C PHE A 52 -27.22 -14.11 -0.07
N TYR A 53 -26.00 -13.59 -0.09
CA TYR A 53 -25.59 -12.43 -0.87
C TYR A 53 -24.62 -12.83 -1.97
N ASP A 54 -24.70 -12.19 -3.15
CA ASP A 54 -23.69 -12.35 -4.20
C ASP A 54 -22.33 -11.79 -3.75
N MET A 55 -22.36 -10.69 -3.02
CA MET A 55 -21.16 -10.04 -2.50
C MET A 55 -21.42 -9.43 -1.12
N MET A 56 -20.46 -9.57 -0.24
CA MET A 56 -20.43 -8.90 1.07
C MET A 56 -19.18 -8.02 1.16
N TYR A 57 -19.35 -6.80 1.66
CA TYR A 57 -18.25 -5.88 1.94
C TYR A 57 -18.22 -5.56 3.42
N VAL A 58 -17.07 -5.72 4.04
CA VAL A 58 -16.88 -5.47 5.48
C VAL A 58 -15.73 -4.47 5.67
N ASP A 59 -16.00 -3.38 6.38
CA ASP A 59 -15.02 -2.39 6.82
C ASP A 59 -14.90 -2.44 8.35
N PRO A 60 -14.10 -3.35 8.91
CA PRO A 60 -14.03 -3.53 10.35
C PRO A 60 -13.32 -2.35 11.01
N GLY A 61 -14.02 -1.68 11.94
CA GLY A 61 -13.49 -0.59 12.74
C GLY A 61 -12.57 -1.07 13.86
N ARG A 62 -11.58 -0.27 14.25
CA ARG A 62 -10.76 -0.57 15.44
C ARG A 62 -11.58 -0.53 16.72
N ARG A 63 -11.33 -1.47 17.64
CA ARG A 63 -11.79 -1.33 19.02
C ARG A 63 -11.03 -0.17 19.67
N THR A 64 -11.76 0.67 20.38
CA THR A 64 -11.21 1.84 21.10
C THR A 64 -10.20 1.45 22.19
N ASP A 65 -10.28 0.22 22.69
CA ASP A 65 -9.48 -0.29 23.81
C ASP A 65 -8.18 -0.98 23.37
N ALA A 66 -7.96 -1.17 22.05
CA ALA A 66 -6.76 -1.79 21.52
C ALA A 66 -5.56 -0.85 21.59
N LYS A 67 -4.91 -0.77 22.76
CA LYS A 67 -3.68 0.00 23.01
C LYS A 67 -2.40 -0.67 22.45
N GLY A 68 -2.51 -1.44 21.37
CA GLY A 68 -1.38 -2.15 20.77
C GLY A 68 -0.71 -1.35 19.65
N LYS A 69 0.62 -1.52 19.50
CA LYS A 69 1.40 -0.94 18.39
C LYS A 69 1.20 -1.70 17.06
N VAL A 70 0.67 -2.92 17.11
CA VAL A 70 0.47 -3.79 15.95
C VAL A 70 -1.01 -3.84 15.63
N PHE A 71 -1.35 -3.58 14.36
CA PHE A 71 -2.71 -3.69 13.86
C PHE A 71 -2.99 -5.13 13.43
N MET A 72 -4.00 -5.78 14.04
CA MET A 72 -4.44 -7.14 13.72
C MET A 72 -5.94 -7.11 13.41
N LEU A 73 -6.42 -8.00 12.52
CA LEU A 73 -7.85 -8.12 12.18
C LEU A 73 -8.70 -8.55 13.38
N ARG A 74 -8.16 -9.40 14.24
CA ARG A 74 -8.83 -9.83 15.48
C ARG A 74 -9.09 -8.70 16.47
N ASP A 75 -8.39 -7.56 16.34
CA ASP A 75 -8.57 -6.37 17.20
C ASP A 75 -9.65 -5.42 16.66
N CYS A 76 -10.33 -5.81 15.59
CA CYS A 76 -11.37 -5.02 14.93
C CYS A 76 -12.79 -5.46 15.34
N LEU A 77 -13.78 -4.62 15.02
CA LEU A 77 -15.20 -4.92 15.10
C LEU A 77 -15.86 -4.66 13.73
N PRO A 78 -16.56 -5.65 13.16
CA PRO A 78 -16.62 -7.04 13.62
C PRO A 78 -15.25 -7.73 13.57
N ASN A 79 -15.02 -8.75 14.43
CA ASN A 79 -13.84 -9.60 14.33
C ASN A 79 -14.01 -10.55 13.14
N VAL A 80 -13.48 -10.11 11.99
CA VAL A 80 -13.64 -10.84 10.73
C VAL A 80 -12.92 -12.19 10.79
N ALA A 81 -11.74 -12.26 11.41
CA ALA A 81 -10.95 -13.48 11.48
C ALA A 81 -11.69 -14.62 12.23
N GLU A 82 -12.35 -14.31 13.35
CA GLU A 82 -13.14 -15.29 14.09
C GLU A 82 -14.46 -15.67 13.42
N ASN A 83 -15.03 -14.76 12.65
CA ASN A 83 -16.33 -14.94 12.00
C ASN A 83 -16.25 -15.27 10.52
N ILE A 84 -15.07 -15.58 10.00
CA ILE A 84 -14.83 -15.78 8.56
C ILE A 84 -15.72 -16.90 7.98
N ASP A 85 -15.94 -18.00 8.71
CA ASP A 85 -16.77 -19.11 8.28
C ASP A 85 -18.23 -18.72 8.14
N LEU A 86 -18.75 -17.96 9.10
CA LEU A 86 -20.11 -17.42 9.05
C LEU A 86 -20.25 -16.47 7.85
N LEU A 87 -19.33 -15.52 7.68
CA LEU A 87 -19.37 -14.55 6.59
C LEU A 87 -19.37 -15.26 5.23
N LEU A 88 -18.46 -16.20 5.00
CA LEU A 88 -18.38 -16.98 3.77
C LEU A 88 -19.59 -17.90 3.54
N SER A 89 -20.24 -18.39 4.61
CA SER A 89 -21.47 -19.17 4.47
C SER A 89 -22.67 -18.34 3.98
N LYS A 90 -22.57 -17.00 4.00
CA LYS A 90 -23.64 -16.07 3.65
C LYS A 90 -23.40 -15.27 2.36
N CYS A 91 -22.28 -15.47 1.68
CA CYS A 91 -22.01 -14.77 0.42
C CYS A 91 -21.15 -15.62 -0.55
N THR A 92 -21.23 -15.27 -1.84
CA THR A 92 -20.34 -15.86 -2.84
C THR A 92 -18.93 -15.29 -2.72
N THR A 93 -18.80 -13.97 -2.60
CA THR A 93 -17.53 -13.26 -2.50
C THR A 93 -17.54 -12.30 -1.31
N LEU A 94 -16.50 -12.36 -0.49
CA LEU A 94 -16.31 -11.47 0.64
C LEU A 94 -15.17 -10.49 0.35
N TRP A 95 -15.48 -9.19 0.44
CA TRP A 95 -14.50 -8.12 0.41
C TRP A 95 -14.29 -7.56 1.82
N ILE A 96 -13.03 -7.43 2.22
CA ILE A 96 -12.65 -6.87 3.53
C ILE A 96 -11.72 -5.67 3.28
N LYS A 97 -12.11 -4.49 3.76
CA LYS A 97 -11.22 -3.32 3.75
C LYS A 97 -10.45 -3.24 5.06
N THR A 98 -9.16 -3.01 4.99
CA THR A 98 -8.34 -2.79 6.17
C THR A 98 -7.47 -1.54 6.05
N ALA A 99 -7.09 -0.98 7.20
CA ALA A 99 -6.17 0.14 7.24
C ALA A 99 -4.78 -0.25 6.67
N PRO A 100 -4.04 0.70 6.08
CA PRO A 100 -2.72 0.44 5.50
C PRO A 100 -1.65 0.00 6.51
N LEU A 101 -1.92 0.13 7.80
CA LEU A 101 -1.01 -0.32 8.86
C LEU A 101 -0.96 -1.84 9.02
N LEU A 102 -1.98 -2.58 8.56
CA LEU A 102 -1.96 -4.04 8.58
C LEU A 102 -0.81 -4.55 7.71
N ASP A 103 0.04 -5.39 8.29
CA ASP A 103 1.05 -6.13 7.52
C ASP A 103 0.38 -7.21 6.66
N ILE A 104 0.76 -7.30 5.38
CA ILE A 104 0.13 -8.24 4.44
C ILE A 104 0.34 -9.68 4.88
N THR A 105 1.55 -10.02 5.34
CA THR A 105 1.86 -11.38 5.81
C THR A 105 1.06 -11.72 7.08
N ALA A 106 0.84 -10.75 7.95
CA ALA A 106 -0.02 -10.94 9.14
C ALA A 106 -1.48 -11.14 8.73
N GLY A 107 -1.99 -10.34 7.80
CA GLY A 107 -3.35 -10.50 7.26
C GLY A 107 -3.57 -11.88 6.63
N LEU A 108 -2.62 -12.37 5.82
CA LEU A 108 -2.68 -13.71 5.22
C LEU A 108 -2.65 -14.86 6.24
N LYS A 109 -2.13 -14.63 7.46
CA LYS A 109 -2.19 -15.62 8.55
C LYS A 109 -3.51 -15.61 9.29
N GLU A 110 -4.23 -14.50 9.28
CA GLU A 110 -5.52 -14.35 9.97
C GLU A 110 -6.71 -14.66 9.06
N LEU A 111 -6.56 -14.50 7.74
CA LEU A 111 -7.59 -14.79 6.75
C LEU A 111 -7.30 -16.09 6.00
N LYS A 112 -8.34 -16.83 5.69
CA LYS A 112 -8.28 -17.99 4.80
C LYS A 112 -8.84 -17.66 3.42
N ASN A 113 -8.51 -18.47 2.43
CA ASN A 113 -9.08 -18.42 1.07
C ASN A 113 -8.98 -17.04 0.39
N VAL A 114 -7.93 -16.29 0.69
CA VAL A 114 -7.68 -15.00 0.03
C VAL A 114 -7.31 -15.25 -1.42
N SER A 115 -8.08 -14.68 -2.36
CA SER A 115 -7.82 -14.77 -3.80
C SER A 115 -7.10 -13.54 -4.34
N GLU A 116 -7.42 -12.35 -3.80
CA GLU A 116 -6.83 -11.10 -4.26
C GLU A 116 -6.51 -10.16 -3.09
N ILE A 117 -5.44 -9.37 -3.24
CA ILE A 117 -5.10 -8.26 -2.34
C ILE A 117 -4.91 -7.01 -3.21
N HIS A 118 -5.72 -5.98 -2.98
CA HIS A 118 -5.58 -4.70 -3.65
C HIS A 118 -4.95 -3.68 -2.68
N ILE A 119 -3.81 -3.13 -3.06
CA ILE A 119 -3.08 -2.10 -2.31
C ILE A 119 -3.35 -0.78 -3.00
N VAL A 120 -4.18 0.04 -2.39
CA VAL A 120 -4.64 1.30 -2.98
C VAL A 120 -3.90 2.48 -2.36
N ALA A 121 -3.19 3.22 -3.21
CA ALA A 121 -2.53 4.47 -2.86
C ALA A 121 -3.12 5.65 -3.66
N ILE A 122 -3.14 6.82 -3.04
CA ILE A 122 -3.51 8.08 -3.68
C ILE A 122 -2.37 9.07 -3.46
N LYS A 123 -1.86 9.65 -4.55
CA LYS A 123 -0.73 10.59 -4.52
C LYS A 123 0.47 10.04 -3.72
N ASN A 124 0.79 8.77 -3.98
CA ASN A 124 1.90 8.05 -3.35
C ASN A 124 1.78 7.83 -1.83
N GLU A 125 0.56 7.78 -1.30
CA GLU A 125 0.25 7.43 0.08
C GLU A 125 -0.76 6.28 0.09
N VAL A 126 -0.40 5.13 0.68
CA VAL A 126 -1.30 3.97 0.80
C VAL A 126 -2.46 4.35 1.71
N LYS A 127 -3.68 4.24 1.20
CA LYS A 127 -4.91 4.59 1.91
C LYS A 127 -5.60 3.39 2.51
N GLU A 128 -5.63 2.27 1.78
CA GLU A 128 -6.32 1.07 2.22
C GLU A 128 -5.77 -0.19 1.56
N LEU A 129 -6.07 -1.33 2.16
CA LEU A 129 -5.92 -2.65 1.60
C LEU A 129 -7.30 -3.27 1.45
N LEU A 130 -7.60 -3.84 0.28
CA LEU A 130 -8.83 -4.60 0.04
C LEU A 130 -8.44 -6.06 -0.15
N TRP A 131 -9.12 -6.94 0.56
CA TRP A 131 -8.91 -8.39 0.51
C TRP A 131 -10.15 -9.03 -0.08
N ARG A 132 -9.98 -9.78 -1.14
CA ARG A 132 -11.01 -10.63 -1.71
C ARG A 132 -10.86 -12.04 -1.17
N VAL A 133 -11.92 -12.55 -0.60
CA VAL A 133 -11.95 -13.88 0.03
C VAL A 133 -13.06 -14.69 -0.60
N GLU A 134 -12.76 -15.92 -0.97
CA GLU A 134 -13.68 -16.83 -1.63
C GLU A 134 -14.10 -18.00 -0.71
N GLN A 135 -15.16 -18.72 -1.08
CA GLN A 135 -15.57 -19.90 -0.33
C GLN A 135 -14.55 -21.03 -0.40
N GLU A 136 -13.91 -21.18 -1.55
CA GLU A 136 -12.90 -22.21 -1.80
C GLU A 136 -11.48 -21.63 -1.75
N GLU A 137 -10.51 -22.51 -1.47
CA GLU A 137 -9.11 -22.13 -1.45
C GLU A 137 -8.63 -21.74 -2.85
N CYS A 138 -8.02 -20.57 -2.95
CA CYS A 138 -7.43 -20.08 -4.18
C CYS A 138 -5.99 -20.57 -4.32
N GLN A 139 -5.67 -21.25 -5.43
CA GLN A 139 -4.30 -21.71 -5.70
C GLN A 139 -3.33 -20.59 -6.06
N ASN A 140 -3.83 -19.51 -6.65
CA ASN A 140 -3.01 -18.40 -7.16
C ASN A 140 -3.55 -17.08 -6.60
N LEU A 141 -3.03 -16.67 -5.43
CA LEU A 141 -3.33 -15.36 -4.86
C LEU A 141 -2.68 -14.27 -5.71
N GLU A 142 -3.47 -13.30 -6.17
CA GLU A 142 -3.00 -12.15 -6.92
C GLU A 142 -2.89 -10.89 -6.04
N ILE A 143 -1.84 -10.11 -6.27
CA ILE A 143 -1.59 -8.83 -5.59
C ILE A 143 -1.67 -7.73 -6.65
N TYR A 144 -2.60 -6.80 -6.45
CA TYR A 144 -2.80 -5.62 -7.26
C TYR A 144 -2.29 -4.40 -6.53
N THR A 145 -1.42 -3.63 -7.16
CA THR A 145 -0.96 -2.34 -6.63
C THR A 145 -1.47 -1.22 -7.50
N VAL A 146 -2.15 -0.26 -6.89
CA VAL A 146 -2.72 0.90 -7.58
C VAL A 146 -2.24 2.17 -6.88
N ASN A 147 -1.68 3.11 -7.65
CA ASN A 147 -1.32 4.43 -7.15
C ASN A 147 -1.97 5.49 -8.04
N SER A 148 -3.05 6.10 -7.56
CA SER A 148 -3.82 7.10 -8.31
C SER A 148 -3.22 8.50 -8.14
N HIS A 149 -3.13 9.21 -9.27
CA HIS A 149 -2.67 10.61 -9.36
C HIS A 149 -3.77 11.55 -9.86
N GLY A 150 -5.02 11.23 -9.60
CA GLY A 150 -6.21 11.90 -10.14
C GLY A 150 -6.73 11.16 -11.37
N ASP A 151 -6.57 11.71 -12.57
CA ASP A 151 -7.06 11.08 -13.80
C ASP A 151 -6.18 9.95 -14.33
N THR A 152 -4.97 9.78 -13.78
CA THR A 152 -4.02 8.73 -14.14
C THR A 152 -3.72 7.82 -12.95
N SER A 153 -3.27 6.61 -13.23
CA SER A 153 -2.82 5.67 -12.19
C SER A 153 -1.71 4.77 -12.68
N ASP A 154 -0.76 4.47 -11.77
CA ASP A 154 0.17 3.37 -11.94
C ASP A 154 -0.49 2.10 -11.41
N GLN A 155 -0.60 1.06 -12.24
CA GLN A 155 -1.18 -0.22 -11.85
C GLN A 155 -0.22 -1.34 -12.21
N VAL A 156 0.01 -2.24 -11.27
CA VAL A 156 0.85 -3.41 -11.44
C VAL A 156 0.23 -4.58 -10.70
N SER A 157 0.24 -5.77 -11.28
CA SER A 157 -0.20 -7.00 -10.62
C SER A 157 0.83 -8.11 -10.77
N PHE A 158 0.84 -9.01 -9.79
CA PHE A 158 1.66 -10.21 -9.75
C PHE A 158 1.11 -11.20 -8.73
N THR A 159 1.48 -12.46 -8.87
CA THR A 159 1.05 -13.50 -7.94
C THR A 159 1.92 -13.53 -6.68
N LEU A 160 1.38 -14.03 -5.58
CA LEU A 160 2.14 -14.27 -4.36
C LEU A 160 3.31 -15.25 -4.60
N GLN A 161 3.13 -16.22 -5.49
CA GLN A 161 4.18 -17.14 -5.90
C GLN A 161 5.34 -16.41 -6.58
N GLU A 162 5.04 -15.54 -7.57
CA GLU A 162 6.06 -14.73 -8.24
C GLU A 162 6.85 -13.84 -7.26
N LEU A 163 6.17 -13.29 -6.25
CA LEU A 163 6.80 -12.50 -5.21
C LEU A 163 7.84 -13.32 -4.42
N TYR A 164 7.49 -14.54 -4.01
CA TYR A 164 8.40 -15.39 -3.24
C TYR A 164 9.52 -16.01 -4.07
N GLU A 165 9.27 -16.35 -5.32
CA GLU A 165 10.27 -16.98 -6.21
C GLU A 165 11.23 -15.96 -6.84
N SER A 166 10.90 -14.69 -6.79
CA SER A 166 11.73 -13.65 -7.41
C SER A 166 13.02 -13.42 -6.64
N LYS A 167 14.11 -13.36 -7.40
CA LYS A 167 15.44 -13.01 -6.90
C LYS A 167 15.89 -11.69 -7.50
N ALA A 168 16.36 -10.79 -6.65
CA ALA A 168 16.93 -9.54 -7.11
C ALA A 168 18.39 -9.72 -7.54
N THR A 169 18.80 -8.92 -8.51
CA THR A 169 20.20 -8.65 -8.80
C THR A 169 20.64 -7.39 -8.05
N TYR A 170 21.93 -7.25 -7.81
CA TYR A 170 22.50 -6.15 -7.03
C TYR A 170 23.68 -5.54 -7.76
N GLU A 171 23.74 -4.21 -7.79
CA GLU A 171 24.82 -3.49 -8.44
C GLU A 171 25.06 -2.14 -7.79
N TYR A 172 26.23 -1.54 -8.07
CA TYR A 172 26.50 -0.15 -7.73
C TYR A 172 25.63 0.80 -8.56
N PRO A 173 25.41 2.05 -8.08
CA PRO A 173 24.60 3.02 -8.80
C PRO A 173 25.14 3.24 -10.22
N LYS A 174 24.25 3.10 -11.21
CA LYS A 174 24.49 3.33 -12.64
C LYS A 174 23.98 4.72 -13.06
N THR A 175 23.59 4.88 -14.30
CA THR A 175 23.12 6.17 -14.84
C THR A 175 21.78 6.62 -14.27
N TYR A 176 20.85 5.67 -14.05
CA TYR A 176 19.48 5.96 -13.63
C TYR A 176 19.16 5.34 -12.27
N LEU A 177 18.34 6.06 -11.50
CA LEU A 177 17.87 5.64 -10.19
C LEU A 177 16.33 5.58 -10.21
N TYR A 178 15.79 4.52 -9.61
CA TYR A 178 14.34 4.32 -9.51
C TYR A 178 13.93 4.10 -8.06
N GLU A 179 12.85 4.76 -7.67
CA GLU A 179 12.20 4.58 -6.38
C GLU A 179 10.75 4.16 -6.59
N PRO A 180 10.37 2.94 -6.17
CA PRO A 180 9.01 2.44 -6.34
C PRO A 180 7.99 3.33 -5.64
N ASN A 181 6.77 3.36 -6.17
CA ASN A 181 5.66 4.03 -5.51
C ASN A 181 5.24 3.32 -4.21
N ALA A 182 4.42 3.99 -3.40
CA ALA A 182 4.05 3.51 -2.07
C ALA A 182 3.26 2.19 -2.10
N SER A 183 2.41 1.96 -3.12
CA SER A 183 1.66 0.69 -3.23
C SER A 183 2.56 -0.50 -3.51
N LEU A 184 3.54 -0.34 -4.42
CA LEU A 184 4.57 -1.35 -4.67
C LEU A 184 5.46 -1.60 -3.45
N LEU A 185 5.86 -0.54 -2.74
CA LEU A 185 6.64 -0.71 -1.50
C LEU A 185 5.84 -1.48 -0.44
N LYS A 186 4.55 -1.20 -0.32
CA LYS A 186 3.65 -1.88 0.64
C LYS A 186 3.47 -3.35 0.32
N SER A 187 3.50 -3.75 -0.95
CA SER A 187 3.36 -5.16 -1.36
C SER A 187 4.50 -6.07 -0.89
N GLY A 188 5.66 -5.50 -0.56
CA GLY A 188 6.87 -6.28 -0.25
C GLY A 188 7.56 -6.87 -1.49
N GLY A 189 7.11 -6.56 -2.70
CA GLY A 189 7.61 -7.09 -3.97
C GLY A 189 9.00 -6.61 -4.38
N PHE A 190 9.92 -6.40 -3.44
CA PHE A 190 11.22 -5.77 -3.69
C PHE A 190 12.11 -6.56 -4.66
N ASN A 191 12.11 -7.88 -4.58
CA ASN A 191 12.88 -8.73 -5.49
C ASN A 191 12.15 -8.90 -6.83
N TRP A 192 10.83 -8.95 -6.80
CA TRP A 192 10.00 -9.01 -7.99
C TRP A 192 10.22 -7.78 -8.89
N ILE A 193 10.31 -6.57 -8.32
CA ILE A 193 10.61 -5.34 -9.04
C ILE A 193 11.94 -5.47 -9.82
N SER A 194 13.01 -5.95 -9.17
CA SER A 194 14.30 -6.14 -9.81
C SER A 194 14.21 -7.10 -11.01
N LYS A 195 13.55 -8.24 -10.83
CA LYS A 195 13.35 -9.26 -11.87
C LYS A 195 12.47 -8.74 -13.02
N GLN A 196 11.33 -8.14 -12.69
CA GLN A 196 10.31 -7.71 -13.66
C GLN A 196 10.84 -6.60 -14.57
N TYR A 197 11.49 -5.59 -13.99
CA TYR A 197 11.99 -4.44 -14.74
C TYR A 197 13.44 -4.62 -15.22
N LYS A 198 14.10 -5.74 -14.87
CA LYS A 198 15.49 -6.06 -15.20
C LYS A 198 16.45 -4.94 -14.76
N ILE A 199 16.29 -4.50 -13.53
CA ILE A 199 17.07 -3.46 -12.88
C ILE A 199 17.66 -3.97 -11.57
N ASP A 200 18.80 -3.44 -11.17
CA ASP A 200 19.54 -3.91 -10.01
C ASP A 200 19.20 -3.11 -8.76
N LYS A 201 19.13 -3.79 -7.61
CA LYS A 201 19.01 -3.13 -6.30
C LYS A 201 20.36 -2.61 -5.83
N LEU A 202 20.38 -1.47 -5.17
CA LEU A 202 21.60 -0.91 -4.58
C LEU A 202 22.06 -1.66 -3.32
N HIS A 203 21.15 -2.31 -2.60
CA HIS A 203 21.43 -3.09 -1.40
C HIS A 203 20.20 -3.92 -0.98
N THR A 204 20.39 -4.99 -0.21
CA THR A 204 19.29 -5.85 0.26
C THR A 204 18.18 -5.08 0.98
N HIS A 205 18.57 -4.14 1.85
CA HIS A 205 17.65 -3.32 2.64
C HIS A 205 17.35 -1.94 2.03
N THR A 206 17.94 -1.64 0.87
CA THR A 206 17.66 -0.39 0.15
C THR A 206 16.66 -0.66 -0.97
N GLN A 207 15.51 0.01 -0.92
CA GLN A 207 14.48 -0.12 -1.95
C GLN A 207 14.66 0.98 -3.01
N LEU A 208 15.89 1.06 -3.52
CA LEU A 208 16.29 1.88 -4.66
C LEU A 208 16.92 0.96 -5.70
N TYR A 209 16.63 1.26 -6.96
CA TYR A 209 17.05 0.43 -8.09
C TYR A 209 17.81 1.27 -9.12
N THR A 210 18.61 0.63 -9.96
CA THR A 210 19.46 1.31 -10.92
C THR A 210 19.53 0.58 -12.26
N SER A 211 19.78 1.34 -13.34
CA SER A 211 20.04 0.83 -14.68
C SER A 211 20.95 1.77 -15.48
N ASP A 212 21.51 1.28 -16.59
CA ASP A 212 22.28 2.11 -17.52
C ASP A 212 21.41 2.83 -18.53
N THR A 213 20.20 2.31 -18.80
CA THR A 213 19.23 2.87 -19.74
C THR A 213 17.95 3.24 -19.04
N PRO A 214 17.23 4.31 -19.50
CA PRO A 214 15.97 4.70 -18.89
C PRO A 214 14.88 3.67 -19.20
N ILE A 215 14.01 3.41 -18.23
CA ILE A 215 12.84 2.54 -18.38
C ILE A 215 11.57 3.24 -17.92
N SER A 216 10.41 2.78 -18.40
CA SER A 216 9.11 3.13 -17.79
C SER A 216 8.99 2.40 -16.47
N PHE A 217 8.74 3.13 -15.39
CA PHE A 217 8.79 2.60 -14.03
C PHE A 217 7.62 3.13 -13.17
N PRO A 218 6.90 2.27 -12.44
CA PRO A 218 5.81 2.68 -11.54
C PRO A 218 6.36 3.29 -10.25
N GLY A 219 6.68 4.56 -10.30
CA GLY A 219 7.28 5.30 -9.21
C GLY A 219 7.99 6.56 -9.67
N ARG A 220 9.09 6.91 -9.01
CA ARG A 220 9.91 8.07 -9.37
C ARG A 220 11.18 7.63 -10.07
N SER A 221 11.50 8.29 -11.18
CA SER A 221 12.71 8.03 -11.98
C SER A 221 13.61 9.26 -11.95
N PHE A 222 14.92 9.02 -11.87
CA PHE A 222 15.93 10.05 -11.76
C PHE A 222 17.15 9.69 -12.59
N LYS A 223 17.87 10.70 -13.05
CA LYS A 223 19.22 10.57 -13.57
C LYS A 223 20.21 10.90 -12.45
N ILE A 224 21.23 10.06 -12.26
CA ILE A 224 22.29 10.29 -11.28
C ILE A 224 23.36 11.17 -11.92
N ASP A 225 23.64 12.33 -11.33
CA ASP A 225 24.68 13.24 -11.77
C ASP A 225 25.99 13.00 -11.04
N ASN A 226 25.90 12.72 -9.70
CA ASN A 226 27.07 12.48 -8.87
C ASN A 226 26.78 11.46 -7.76
N ILE A 227 27.83 10.73 -7.40
CA ILE A 227 27.84 9.80 -6.26
C ILE A 227 28.92 10.27 -5.30
N LEU A 228 28.50 10.79 -4.14
CA LEU A 228 29.40 11.38 -3.18
C LEU A 228 29.49 10.49 -1.92
N PRO A 229 30.70 10.15 -1.43
CA PRO A 229 30.86 9.39 -0.20
C PRO A 229 30.36 10.20 1.01
N TYR A 230 29.60 9.55 1.89
CA TYR A 230 29.13 10.17 3.13
C TYR A 230 30.23 10.15 4.20
N ASN A 231 31.09 11.16 4.19
CA ASN A 231 32.21 11.33 5.11
C ASN A 231 32.34 12.79 5.60
N LYS A 232 33.38 13.08 6.37
CA LYS A 232 33.62 14.42 6.90
C LYS A 232 33.84 15.50 5.83
N GLN A 233 34.27 15.10 4.63
CA GLN A 233 34.55 16.03 3.53
C GLN A 233 33.28 16.39 2.74
N LEU A 234 32.20 15.60 2.87
CA LEU A 234 30.95 15.82 2.14
C LEU A 234 30.43 17.27 2.31
N LYS A 235 30.55 17.84 3.50
CA LYS A 235 30.09 19.22 3.78
C LYS A 235 30.82 20.27 2.93
N LYS A 236 32.05 19.98 2.49
CA LYS A 236 32.86 20.89 1.64
C LYS A 236 32.53 20.75 0.16
N VAL A 237 32.09 19.55 -0.22
CA VAL A 237 31.84 19.19 -1.63
C VAL A 237 30.35 19.43 -2.00
N LEU A 238 29.44 19.21 -1.04
CA LEU A 238 28.01 19.37 -1.25
C LEU A 238 27.60 20.83 -1.09
N SER A 239 27.83 21.65 -2.13
CA SER A 239 27.46 23.07 -2.16
C SER A 239 26.06 23.22 -2.80
N ILE A 240 25.00 22.84 -2.05
CA ILE A 240 23.61 22.86 -2.52
C ILE A 240 22.76 23.55 -1.45
N ASP A 241 22.13 24.67 -1.82
CA ASP A 241 21.30 25.46 -0.87
C ASP A 241 19.89 24.90 -0.74
N LYS A 242 19.38 24.25 -1.78
CA LYS A 242 18.00 23.76 -1.86
C LYS A 242 17.90 22.41 -2.58
N ALA A 243 17.30 21.42 -1.94
CA ALA A 243 17.10 20.09 -2.53
C ALA A 243 15.98 19.31 -1.84
N HIS A 244 15.39 18.35 -2.55
CA HIS A 244 14.57 17.30 -1.97
C HIS A 244 15.46 16.20 -1.38
N ILE A 245 15.37 15.94 -0.08
CA ILE A 245 16.17 14.91 0.60
C ILE A 245 15.31 13.68 0.87
N THR A 246 15.81 12.52 0.45
CA THR A 246 15.26 11.20 0.76
C THR A 246 16.32 10.34 1.46
N THR A 247 15.91 9.57 2.45
CA THR A 247 16.77 8.59 3.12
C THR A 247 16.22 7.18 2.88
N ARG A 248 17.11 6.25 2.48
CA ARG A 248 16.78 4.82 2.33
C ARG A 248 17.91 3.98 2.90
N ASN A 249 17.61 3.10 3.85
CA ASN A 249 18.64 2.35 4.57
C ASN A 249 19.73 3.27 5.13
N PHE A 250 19.31 4.32 5.80
CA PHE A 250 20.21 5.37 6.30
C PHE A 250 19.86 5.78 7.73
N LYS A 251 20.86 5.97 8.57
CA LYS A 251 20.69 6.13 10.03
C LYS A 251 20.15 7.50 10.44
N GLU A 252 20.52 8.55 9.72
CA GLU A 252 20.13 9.92 10.04
C GLU A 252 18.81 10.28 9.37
N SER A 253 17.95 11.02 10.08
CA SER A 253 16.69 11.49 9.56
C SER A 253 16.87 12.63 8.55
N VAL A 254 15.87 12.86 7.69
CA VAL A 254 15.85 13.99 6.75
C VAL A 254 16.04 15.33 7.48
N ILE A 255 15.39 15.51 8.63
CA ILE A 255 15.50 16.75 9.43
C ILE A 255 16.94 16.95 9.91
N THR A 256 17.56 15.89 10.42
CA THR A 256 18.97 15.94 10.87
C THR A 256 19.92 16.32 9.74
N LEU A 257 19.74 15.72 8.56
CA LEU A 257 20.55 15.99 7.38
C LEU A 257 20.36 17.43 6.88
N ARG A 258 19.12 17.92 6.82
CA ARG A 258 18.84 19.33 6.47
C ARG A 258 19.58 20.31 7.38
N ASN A 259 19.50 20.11 8.68
CA ASN A 259 20.19 20.97 9.66
C ASN A 259 21.71 20.87 9.52
N LYS A 260 22.25 19.67 9.34
CA LYS A 260 23.69 19.41 9.23
C LYS A 260 24.32 20.07 8.02
N PHE A 261 23.64 19.98 6.86
CA PHE A 261 24.13 20.52 5.59
C PHE A 261 23.56 21.90 5.24
N LYS A 262 22.61 22.43 6.05
CA LYS A 262 21.93 23.71 5.85
C LYS A 262 21.15 23.78 4.52
N ILE A 263 20.56 22.66 4.09
CA ILE A 263 19.81 22.53 2.83
C ILE A 263 18.33 22.81 3.07
N LYS A 264 17.77 23.77 2.36
CA LYS A 264 16.32 24.07 2.34
C LYS A 264 15.57 23.04 1.51
N ASP A 265 14.25 22.89 1.76
CA ASP A 265 13.42 22.00 0.96
C ASP A 265 13.05 22.57 -0.40
N GLY A 266 12.97 21.69 -1.43
CA GLY A 266 12.53 22.01 -2.79
C GLY A 266 13.68 22.22 -3.78
N GLY A 267 13.39 22.84 -4.92
CA GLY A 267 14.30 22.95 -6.06
C GLY A 267 14.22 21.75 -7.01
N GLU A 268 15.19 21.63 -7.91
CA GLU A 268 15.22 20.59 -8.94
C GLU A 268 16.14 19.41 -8.58
N ILE A 269 16.96 19.57 -7.55
CA ILE A 269 17.93 18.57 -7.11
C ILE A 269 17.29 17.63 -6.09
N TYR A 270 17.54 16.34 -6.26
CA TYR A 270 17.15 15.27 -5.35
C TYR A 270 18.40 14.61 -4.75
N LEU A 271 18.44 14.52 -3.44
CA LEU A 271 19.54 13.91 -2.70
C LEU A 271 19.05 12.63 -2.01
N PHE A 272 19.56 11.50 -2.44
CA PHE A 272 19.29 10.20 -1.82
C PHE A 272 20.46 9.81 -0.92
N PHE A 273 20.24 9.85 0.38
CA PHE A 273 21.19 9.32 1.37
C PHE A 273 20.89 7.84 1.56
N THR A 274 21.87 6.99 1.21
CA THR A 274 21.66 5.54 1.19
C THR A 274 22.93 4.77 1.53
N THR A 275 22.75 3.47 1.77
CA THR A 275 23.83 2.49 1.96
C THR A 275 23.90 1.59 0.73
N LEU A 276 25.08 1.39 0.19
CA LEU A 276 25.37 0.53 -0.96
C LEU A 276 25.68 -0.92 -0.52
N LEU A 277 25.84 -1.78 -1.49
CA LEU A 277 26.07 -3.22 -1.31
C LEU A 277 27.30 -3.55 -0.44
N ASP A 278 28.35 -2.73 -0.50
CA ASP A 278 29.56 -2.84 0.32
C ASP A 278 29.50 -2.09 1.67
N GLU A 279 28.29 -1.82 2.15
CA GLU A 279 28.00 -1.08 3.39
C GLU A 279 28.49 0.37 3.41
N LYS A 280 29.01 0.88 2.29
CA LYS A 280 29.38 2.27 2.18
C LYS A 280 28.17 3.18 2.11
N LYS A 281 28.22 4.25 2.88
CA LYS A 281 27.21 5.30 2.87
C LYS A 281 27.55 6.36 1.83
N VAL A 282 26.56 6.69 1.01
CA VAL A 282 26.71 7.64 -0.08
C VAL A 282 25.52 8.61 -0.13
N VAL A 283 25.74 9.69 -0.86
CA VAL A 283 24.69 10.60 -1.32
C VAL A 283 24.67 10.56 -2.83
N LEU A 284 23.54 10.16 -3.40
CA LEU A 284 23.29 10.25 -4.83
C LEU A 284 22.68 11.62 -5.10
N VAL A 285 23.33 12.40 -5.95
CA VAL A 285 22.83 13.69 -6.43
C VAL A 285 22.13 13.43 -7.74
N CYS A 286 20.85 13.77 -7.84
CA CYS A 286 20.02 13.37 -8.96
C CYS A 286 19.10 14.51 -9.43
N HIS A 287 18.69 14.42 -10.70
CA HIS A 287 17.57 15.18 -11.27
C HIS A 287 16.44 14.23 -11.66
N LYS A 288 15.21 14.68 -11.48
CA LYS A 288 14.01 13.91 -11.88
C LYS A 288 13.88 13.91 -13.41
N ILE A 289 13.51 12.76 -13.98
CA ILE A 289 13.25 12.56 -15.42
C ILE A 289 11.79 12.21 -15.66
#